data_f057b75a60155ddbc2ef70f124277680
#
_entry.id   f057b75a60155ddbc2ef70f124277680
#
_cell.length_a   1.000
_cell.length_b   1.000
_cell.length_c   1.000
_cell.angle_alpha   90.00
_cell.angle_beta   90.00
_cell.angle_gamma   90.00
#
_symmetry.space_group_name_H-M   'P 1'
#
loop_
_entity.id
_entity.type
_entity.pdbx_description
1 polymer ?
#
loop_
_entity_poly.entity_id
_entity_poly.type
_entity_poly.pdbx_seq_one_letter_code
_entity_poly.pdbx_strand_id
1 'polypeptide(L)'
;MSVSWQLLALPLTEALVMGLLAGLVGALALLDRRIFLTESLTHSTFPGAVAGVVAASGAATALTGARAGHETLTVALLIGAVLMCLPMARLMRWLSTVPGVSSQCAAGVVLAVGFSLGYLLSTWFAPLPLKVDGFLAGSLLNVGVTDVALAAAVLAAALAVVAVGGRLLVFHCFDAVGY
;
A
#
# COMPACT_ATOMS: atom_id res chain seq x y z
N MET A 1 -30.05 -21.90 4.39
CA MET A 1 -29.24 -21.39 3.26
C MET A 1 -27.84 -21.90 3.46
N SER A 2 -27.40 -22.91 2.71
CA SER A 2 -26.01 -23.38 2.74
C SER A 2 -25.19 -22.44 1.89
N VAL A 3 -24.42 -21.58 2.55
CA VAL A 3 -23.41 -20.78 1.85
C VAL A 3 -22.40 -21.75 1.26
N SER A 4 -22.24 -21.77 -0.06
CA SER A 4 -21.30 -22.67 -0.71
C SER A 4 -19.88 -22.30 -0.29
N TRP A 5 -19.14 -23.24 0.27
CA TRP A 5 -17.74 -23.08 0.67
C TRP A 5 -16.84 -22.51 -0.45
N GLN A 6 -17.23 -22.78 -1.72
CA GLN A 6 -16.54 -22.25 -2.90
C GLN A 6 -16.58 -20.72 -3.01
N LEU A 7 -17.66 -20.07 -2.53
CA LEU A 7 -17.77 -18.61 -2.53
C LEU A 7 -16.97 -17.95 -1.40
N LEU A 8 -16.74 -18.67 -0.30
CA LEU A 8 -16.01 -18.15 0.86
C LEU A 8 -14.51 -18.46 0.83
N ALA A 9 -14.08 -19.44 0.05
CA ALA A 9 -12.68 -19.90 0.04
C ALA A 9 -11.70 -18.78 -0.32
N LEU A 10 -11.95 -18.03 -1.41
CA LEU A 10 -11.07 -16.93 -1.84
C LEU A 10 -11.05 -15.78 -0.83
N PRO A 11 -12.19 -15.23 -0.35
CA PRO A 11 -12.17 -14.19 0.68
C PRO A 11 -11.50 -14.62 1.98
N LEU A 12 -11.66 -15.88 2.41
CA LEU A 12 -11.04 -16.39 3.63
C LEU A 12 -9.51 -16.56 3.46
N THR A 13 -9.06 -17.06 2.32
CA THR A 13 -7.62 -17.17 2.03
C THR A 13 -6.97 -15.80 1.96
N GLU A 14 -7.60 -14.83 1.31
CA GLU A 14 -7.13 -13.46 1.26
C GLU A 14 -7.05 -12.84 2.67
N ALA A 15 -8.11 -12.96 3.46
CA ALA A 15 -8.14 -12.47 4.83
C ALA A 15 -7.03 -13.07 5.70
N LEU A 16 -6.73 -14.36 5.52
CA LEU A 16 -5.67 -15.06 6.25
C LEU A 16 -4.28 -14.54 5.82
N VAL A 17 -4.03 -14.44 4.52
CA VAL A 17 -2.75 -13.93 3.98
C VAL A 17 -2.52 -12.48 4.40
N MET A 18 -3.54 -11.62 4.27
CA MET A 18 -3.47 -10.22 4.69
C MET A 18 -3.32 -10.08 6.21
N GLY A 19 -3.99 -10.94 6.99
CA GLY A 19 -3.84 -10.98 8.44
C GLY A 19 -2.42 -11.34 8.87
N LEU A 20 -1.79 -12.32 8.22
CA LEU A 20 -0.40 -12.69 8.46
C LEU A 20 0.56 -11.55 8.07
N LEU A 21 0.34 -10.93 6.92
CA LEU A 21 1.14 -9.80 6.45
C LEU A 21 1.03 -8.61 7.40
N ALA A 22 -0.20 -8.23 7.77
CA ALA A 22 -0.46 -7.14 8.70
C ALA A 22 0.13 -7.41 10.08
N GLY A 23 0.03 -8.66 10.58
CA GLY A 23 0.62 -9.07 11.83
C GLY A 23 2.15 -8.96 11.82
N LEU A 24 2.80 -9.41 10.74
CA LEU A 24 4.25 -9.34 10.58
C LEU A 24 4.75 -7.89 10.52
N VAL A 25 4.17 -7.08 9.63
CA VAL A 25 4.54 -5.66 9.44
C VAL A 25 4.17 -4.84 10.67
N GLY A 26 3.00 -5.09 11.27
CA GLY A 26 2.54 -4.41 12.47
C GLY A 26 3.43 -4.69 13.67
N ALA A 27 3.89 -5.93 13.86
CA ALA A 27 4.83 -6.28 14.91
C ALA A 27 6.17 -5.52 14.74
N LEU A 28 6.70 -5.45 13.52
CA LEU A 28 7.92 -4.69 13.23
C LEU A 28 7.74 -3.20 13.49
N ALA A 29 6.61 -2.62 13.04
CA ALA A 29 6.30 -1.21 13.27
C ALA A 29 6.14 -0.87 14.76
N LEU A 30 5.58 -1.81 15.54
CA LEU A 30 5.46 -1.67 16.99
C LEU A 30 6.83 -1.71 17.69
N LEU A 31 7.68 -2.66 17.31
CA LEU A 31 9.04 -2.80 17.87
C LEU A 31 9.90 -1.56 17.58
N ASP A 32 9.80 -1.01 16.35
CA ASP A 32 10.51 0.23 15.96
C ASP A 32 9.83 1.51 16.50
N ARG A 33 8.71 1.39 17.22
CA ARG A 33 7.92 2.52 17.76
C ARG A 33 7.46 3.52 16.69
N ARG A 34 7.28 3.07 15.45
CA ARG A 34 6.94 3.89 14.28
C ARG A 34 5.58 3.55 13.68
N ILE A 35 4.59 3.23 14.49
CA ILE A 35 3.25 2.85 14.03
C ILE A 35 2.63 3.94 13.16
N PHE A 36 2.72 5.22 13.59
CA PHE A 36 2.19 6.34 12.82
C PHE A 36 2.86 6.54 11.47
N LEU A 37 4.14 6.16 11.33
CA LEU A 37 4.83 6.20 10.06
C LEU A 37 4.24 5.20 9.06
N THR A 38 3.98 3.99 9.52
CA THR A 38 3.37 2.94 8.69
C THR A 38 1.98 3.36 8.22
N GLU A 39 1.15 3.85 9.14
CA GLU A 39 -0.19 4.35 8.86
C GLU A 39 -0.16 5.49 7.83
N SER A 40 0.70 6.49 8.04
CA SER A 40 0.78 7.64 7.14
C SER A 40 1.28 7.26 5.76
N LEU A 41 2.24 6.35 5.64
CA LEU A 41 2.72 5.87 4.34
C LEU A 41 1.64 5.11 3.58
N THR A 42 0.87 4.24 4.25
CA THR A 42 -0.19 3.46 3.62
C THR A 42 -1.22 4.37 2.94
N HIS A 43 -1.71 5.39 3.64
CA HIS A 43 -2.70 6.31 3.08
C HIS A 43 -2.10 7.33 2.11
N SER A 44 -0.83 7.69 2.27
CA SER A 44 -0.16 8.64 1.38
C SER A 44 0.24 8.06 0.03
N THR A 45 0.12 6.75 -0.18
CA THR A 45 0.34 6.11 -1.49
C THR A 45 -0.83 6.27 -2.46
N PHE A 46 -1.98 6.71 -1.96
CA PHE A 46 -3.21 6.86 -2.74
C PHE A 46 -3.07 7.70 -4.01
N PRO A 47 -2.41 8.89 -4.02
CA PRO A 47 -2.21 9.63 -5.25
C PRO A 47 -1.40 8.86 -6.30
N GLY A 48 -0.45 8.05 -5.87
CA GLY A 48 0.32 7.20 -6.78
C GLY A 48 -0.54 6.09 -7.39
N ALA A 49 -1.42 5.49 -6.61
CA ALA A 49 -2.37 4.50 -7.10
C ALA A 49 -3.29 5.09 -8.19
N VAL A 50 -3.86 6.28 -7.95
CA VAL A 50 -4.68 6.99 -8.94
C VAL A 50 -3.87 7.34 -10.19
N ALA A 51 -2.68 7.92 -10.01
CA ALA A 51 -1.81 8.28 -11.13
C ALA A 51 -1.41 7.06 -11.97
N GLY A 52 -1.15 5.91 -11.35
CA GLY A 52 -0.85 4.66 -12.03
C GLY A 52 -2.00 4.21 -12.93
N VAL A 53 -3.23 4.22 -12.41
CA VAL A 53 -4.44 3.86 -13.17
C VAL A 53 -4.65 4.82 -14.36
N VAL A 54 -4.52 6.13 -14.14
CA VAL A 54 -4.67 7.15 -15.17
C VAL A 54 -3.61 6.99 -16.26
N ALA A 55 -2.34 6.80 -15.87
CA ALA A 55 -1.24 6.61 -16.81
C ALA A 55 -1.42 5.34 -17.66
N ALA A 56 -1.79 4.23 -17.05
CA ALA A 56 -2.01 2.97 -17.76
C ALA A 56 -3.21 3.04 -18.70
N SER A 57 -4.30 3.67 -18.27
CA SER A 57 -5.48 3.90 -19.11
C SER A 57 -5.16 4.78 -20.31
N GLY A 58 -4.43 5.88 -20.09
CA GLY A 58 -4.00 6.78 -21.16
C GLY A 58 -3.04 6.11 -22.15
N ALA A 59 -2.05 5.36 -21.63
CA ALA A 59 -1.11 4.64 -22.48
C ALA A 59 -1.79 3.55 -23.32
N ALA A 60 -2.70 2.76 -22.75
CA ALA A 60 -3.45 1.76 -23.49
C ALA A 60 -4.28 2.39 -24.62
N THR A 61 -4.99 3.47 -24.33
CA THR A 61 -5.79 4.18 -25.34
C THR A 61 -4.91 4.76 -26.44
N ALA A 62 -3.74 5.33 -26.10
CA ALA A 62 -2.83 5.92 -27.07
C ALA A 62 -2.13 4.88 -27.97
N LEU A 63 -1.77 3.70 -27.42
CA LEU A 63 -1.00 2.69 -28.14
C LEU A 63 -1.86 1.69 -28.90
N THR A 64 -3.02 1.29 -28.35
CA THR A 64 -3.86 0.22 -28.90
C THR A 64 -5.23 0.69 -29.34
N GLY A 65 -5.61 1.93 -29.02
CA GLY A 65 -6.98 2.44 -29.24
C GLY A 65 -8.04 1.73 -28.38
N ALA A 66 -7.65 0.79 -27.51
CA ALA A 66 -8.53 0.00 -26.67
C ALA A 66 -8.43 0.42 -25.18
N ARG A 67 -9.45 0.10 -24.40
CA ARG A 67 -9.40 0.29 -22.94
C ARG A 67 -8.46 -0.72 -22.29
N ALA A 68 -7.69 -0.29 -21.32
CA ALA A 68 -6.84 -1.18 -20.54
C ALA A 68 -7.68 -2.24 -19.81
N GLY A 69 -7.20 -3.47 -19.81
CA GLY A 69 -7.83 -4.58 -19.07
C GLY A 69 -7.74 -4.36 -17.55
N HIS A 70 -8.66 -5.00 -16.83
CA HIS A 70 -8.74 -4.89 -15.36
C HIS A 70 -7.41 -5.26 -14.68
N GLU A 71 -6.77 -6.35 -15.10
CA GLU A 71 -5.49 -6.79 -14.56
C GLU A 71 -4.37 -5.77 -14.77
N THR A 72 -4.28 -5.17 -15.97
CA THR A 72 -3.29 -4.13 -16.28
C THR A 72 -3.49 -2.91 -15.39
N LEU A 73 -4.73 -2.51 -15.15
CA LEU A 73 -5.06 -1.38 -14.27
C LEU A 73 -4.73 -1.68 -12.81
N THR A 74 -4.98 -2.91 -12.33
CA THR A 74 -4.63 -3.34 -10.96
C THR A 74 -3.12 -3.34 -10.75
N VAL A 75 -2.36 -3.89 -11.69
CA VAL A 75 -0.89 -3.86 -11.62
C VAL A 75 -0.35 -2.44 -11.66
N ALA A 76 -0.88 -1.59 -12.53
CA ALA A 76 -0.48 -0.19 -12.63
C ALA A 76 -0.80 0.61 -11.36
N LEU A 77 -1.95 0.32 -10.72
CA LEU A 77 -2.33 0.87 -9.42
C LEU A 77 -1.27 0.53 -8.36
N LEU A 78 -0.91 -0.75 -8.25
CA LEU A 78 0.08 -1.21 -7.28
C LEU A 78 1.47 -0.60 -7.54
N ILE A 79 1.92 -0.58 -8.78
CA ILE A 79 3.20 0.04 -9.18
C ILE A 79 3.18 1.54 -8.84
N GLY A 80 2.10 2.25 -9.17
CA GLY A 80 1.94 3.66 -8.85
C GLY A 80 1.99 3.91 -7.34
N ALA A 81 1.30 3.10 -6.55
CA ALA A 81 1.32 3.17 -5.09
C ALA A 81 2.74 2.97 -4.53
N VAL A 82 3.46 1.94 -4.99
CA VAL A 82 4.84 1.66 -4.57
C VAL A 82 5.79 2.80 -4.94
N LEU A 83 5.70 3.32 -6.16
CA LEU A 83 6.51 4.46 -6.60
C LEU A 83 6.27 5.70 -5.75
N MET A 84 5.03 5.91 -5.28
CA MET A 84 4.69 7.05 -4.42
C MET A 84 5.25 6.93 -3.00
N CYS A 85 5.56 5.72 -2.52
CA CYS A 85 6.21 5.53 -1.22
C CYS A 85 7.53 6.31 -1.11
N LEU A 86 8.33 6.37 -2.18
CA LEU A 86 9.64 7.03 -2.17
C LEU A 86 9.55 8.54 -1.92
N PRO A 87 8.76 9.32 -2.70
CA PRO A 87 8.64 10.77 -2.45
C PRO A 87 7.96 11.05 -1.11
N MET A 88 6.99 10.25 -0.69
CA MET A 88 6.32 10.44 0.60
C MET A 88 7.26 10.13 1.78
N ALA A 89 8.05 9.08 1.70
CA ALA A 89 9.07 8.78 2.68
C ALA A 89 10.16 9.87 2.74
N ARG A 90 10.56 10.43 1.58
CA ARG A 90 11.49 11.57 1.54
C ARG A 90 10.88 12.81 2.17
N LEU A 91 9.65 13.15 1.84
CA LEU A 91 8.92 14.27 2.41
C LEU A 91 8.85 14.15 3.93
N MET A 92 8.51 12.98 4.43
CA MET A 92 8.46 12.70 5.85
C MET A 92 9.83 12.88 6.54
N ARG A 93 10.89 12.32 5.95
CA ARG A 93 12.25 12.49 6.46
C ARG A 93 12.65 13.95 6.49
N TRP A 94 12.37 14.71 5.43
CA TRP A 94 12.66 16.14 5.35
C TRP A 94 11.91 16.92 6.42
N LEU A 95 10.60 16.68 6.59
CA LEU A 95 9.80 17.32 7.64
C LEU A 95 10.34 17.02 9.05
N SER A 96 10.83 15.81 9.28
CA SER A 96 11.41 15.41 10.56
C SER A 96 12.76 16.10 10.86
N THR A 97 13.39 16.73 9.87
CA THR A 97 14.62 17.54 10.09
C THR A 97 14.32 18.99 10.49
N VAL A 98 13.06 19.43 10.38
CA VAL A 98 12.66 20.79 10.73
C VAL A 98 12.61 20.94 12.25
N PRO A 99 13.32 21.91 12.85
CA PRO A 99 13.29 22.14 14.29
C PRO A 99 11.88 22.38 14.81
N GLY A 100 11.48 21.69 15.87
CA GLY A 100 10.14 21.79 16.46
C GLY A 100 9.08 20.89 15.83
N VAL A 101 9.37 20.17 14.76
CA VAL A 101 8.44 19.20 14.15
C VAL A 101 8.75 17.81 14.69
N SER A 102 7.80 17.22 15.42
CA SER A 102 7.92 15.84 15.86
C SER A 102 7.72 14.88 14.70
N SER A 103 8.30 13.67 14.79
CA SER A 103 8.09 12.61 13.80
C SER A 103 6.59 12.28 13.60
N GLN A 104 5.79 12.40 14.64
CA GLN A 104 4.33 12.18 14.59
C GLN A 104 3.62 13.30 13.82
N CYS A 105 4.03 14.56 14.04
CA CYS A 105 3.50 15.70 13.25
C CYS A 105 3.85 15.55 11.77
N ALA A 106 5.11 15.19 11.46
CA ALA A 106 5.54 14.93 10.08
C ALA A 106 4.68 13.82 9.42
N ALA A 107 4.42 12.73 10.15
CA ALA A 107 3.55 11.65 9.68
C ALA A 107 2.13 12.13 9.38
N GLY A 108 1.54 12.93 10.29
CA GLY A 108 0.21 13.50 10.08
C GLY A 108 0.11 14.42 8.86
N VAL A 109 1.14 15.25 8.63
CA VAL A 109 1.20 16.11 7.44
C VAL A 109 1.29 15.28 6.16
N VAL A 110 2.16 14.26 6.12
CA VAL A 110 2.31 13.37 4.96
C VAL A 110 1.02 12.63 4.66
N LEU A 111 0.34 12.13 5.70
CA LEU A 111 -0.96 11.48 5.56
C LEU A 111 -2.00 12.43 4.95
N ALA A 112 -2.13 13.63 5.52
CA ALA A 112 -3.11 14.61 5.06
C ALA A 112 -2.85 15.07 3.62
N VAL A 113 -1.60 15.39 3.29
CA VAL A 113 -1.19 15.80 1.94
C VAL A 113 -1.41 14.66 0.94
N GLY A 114 -0.96 13.46 1.27
CA GLY A 114 -1.10 12.30 0.40
C GLY A 114 -2.57 11.96 0.14
N PHE A 115 -3.38 11.90 1.19
CA PHE A 115 -4.81 11.60 1.05
C PHE A 115 -5.54 12.68 0.24
N SER A 116 -5.32 13.96 0.56
CA SER A 116 -5.95 15.08 -0.14
C SER A 116 -5.57 15.12 -1.61
N LEU A 117 -4.28 14.89 -1.92
CA LEU A 117 -3.79 14.85 -3.31
C LEU A 117 -4.39 13.68 -4.08
N GLY A 118 -4.49 12.51 -3.45
CA GLY A 118 -5.12 11.34 -4.07
C GLY A 118 -6.60 11.56 -4.36
N TYR A 119 -7.32 12.16 -3.42
CA TYR A 119 -8.73 12.50 -3.59
C TYR A 119 -8.91 13.55 -4.70
N LEU A 120 -8.08 14.59 -4.72
CA LEU A 120 -8.08 15.61 -5.78
C LEU A 120 -7.86 14.98 -7.16
N LEU A 121 -6.86 14.11 -7.29
CA LEU A 121 -6.60 13.42 -8.55
C LEU A 121 -7.75 12.49 -8.96
N SER A 122 -8.34 11.76 -8.00
CA SER A 122 -9.46 10.87 -8.29
C SER A 122 -10.70 11.61 -8.79
N THR A 123 -10.97 12.80 -8.26
CA THR A 123 -12.08 13.66 -8.71
C THR A 123 -11.77 14.36 -10.02
N TRP A 124 -10.52 14.79 -10.23
CA TRP A 124 -10.10 15.47 -11.45
C TRP A 124 -10.16 14.57 -12.68
N PHE A 125 -9.77 13.32 -12.54
CA PHE A 125 -9.78 12.33 -13.61
C PHE A 125 -11.03 11.45 -13.64
N ALA A 126 -12.08 11.80 -12.89
CA ALA A 126 -13.34 11.06 -12.93
C ALA A 126 -14.03 11.14 -14.30
N PRO A 127 -14.67 10.06 -14.80
CA PRO A 127 -14.79 8.74 -14.18
C PRO A 127 -13.57 7.86 -14.40
N LEU A 128 -13.02 7.32 -13.31
CA LEU A 128 -11.89 6.40 -13.39
C LEU A 128 -12.34 5.02 -13.91
N PRO A 129 -11.52 4.34 -14.73
CA PRO A 129 -11.86 3.02 -15.27
C PRO A 129 -11.84 1.92 -14.21
N LEU A 130 -11.22 2.17 -13.07
CA LEU A 130 -11.17 1.29 -11.89
C LEU A 130 -11.74 2.05 -10.68
N LYS A 131 -12.54 1.37 -9.85
CA LYS A 131 -13.04 1.92 -8.59
C LYS A 131 -11.92 2.00 -7.56
N VAL A 132 -11.23 3.14 -7.53
CA VAL A 132 -10.09 3.36 -6.63
C VAL A 132 -10.55 3.54 -5.18
N ASP A 133 -11.83 3.84 -4.95
CA ASP A 133 -12.43 3.89 -3.61
C ASP A 133 -12.32 2.55 -2.87
N GLY A 134 -12.36 1.43 -3.60
CA GLY A 134 -12.13 0.08 -3.07
C GLY A 134 -10.69 -0.14 -2.56
N PHE A 135 -9.73 0.62 -3.06
CA PHE A 135 -8.34 0.55 -2.59
C PHE A 135 -8.19 1.08 -1.15
N LEU A 136 -8.97 2.08 -0.79
CA LEU A 136 -8.96 2.65 0.57
C LEU A 136 -9.79 1.84 1.56
N ALA A 137 -10.97 1.38 1.12
CA ALA A 137 -11.91 0.68 1.99
C ALA A 137 -11.71 -0.85 2.02
N GLY A 138 -11.07 -1.40 0.97
CA GLY A 138 -10.99 -2.83 0.73
C GLY A 138 -12.35 -3.43 0.31
N SER A 139 -12.34 -4.58 -0.33
CA SER A 139 -13.55 -5.34 -0.66
C SER A 139 -13.27 -6.83 -0.63
N LEU A 140 -13.56 -7.48 0.48
CA LEU A 140 -13.41 -8.93 0.63
C LEU A 140 -14.35 -9.74 -0.27
N LEU A 141 -15.43 -9.14 -0.74
CA LEU A 141 -16.42 -9.84 -1.57
C LEU A 141 -16.04 -9.90 -3.06
N ASN A 142 -15.10 -9.06 -3.50
CA ASN A 142 -14.65 -8.99 -4.90
C ASN A 142 -13.23 -9.52 -5.11
N VAL A 143 -12.78 -10.42 -4.25
CA VAL A 143 -11.43 -11.00 -4.31
C VAL A 143 -11.32 -12.01 -5.44
N GLY A 144 -10.37 -11.80 -6.33
CA GLY A 144 -9.98 -12.72 -7.39
C GLY A 144 -8.76 -13.58 -7.01
N VAL A 145 -8.48 -14.60 -7.81
CA VAL A 145 -7.29 -15.45 -7.63
C VAL A 145 -6.00 -14.62 -7.77
N THR A 146 -6.02 -13.62 -8.64
CA THR A 146 -4.88 -12.71 -8.87
C THR A 146 -4.56 -11.89 -7.63
N ASP A 147 -5.59 -11.44 -6.89
CA ASP A 147 -5.42 -10.64 -5.68
C ASP A 147 -4.76 -11.48 -4.57
N VAL A 148 -5.26 -12.71 -4.36
CA VAL A 148 -4.66 -13.68 -3.42
C VAL A 148 -3.21 -13.99 -3.79
N ALA A 149 -2.91 -14.18 -5.08
CA ALA A 149 -1.56 -14.47 -5.54
C ALA A 149 -0.61 -13.29 -5.30
N LEU A 150 -1.06 -12.06 -5.55
CA LEU A 150 -0.30 -10.84 -5.28
C LEU A 150 -0.06 -10.65 -3.78
N ALA A 151 -1.09 -10.83 -2.95
CA ALA A 151 -0.96 -10.75 -1.50
C ALA A 151 0.02 -11.81 -0.96
N ALA A 152 -0.06 -13.05 -1.47
CA ALA A 152 0.86 -14.12 -1.10
C ALA A 152 2.30 -13.82 -1.54
N ALA A 153 2.50 -13.23 -2.72
CA ALA A 153 3.83 -12.81 -3.19
C ALA A 153 4.42 -11.70 -2.29
N VAL A 154 3.62 -10.72 -1.88
CA VAL A 154 4.04 -9.67 -0.95
C VAL A 154 4.37 -10.24 0.42
N LEU A 155 3.56 -11.18 0.93
CA LEU A 155 3.84 -11.88 2.19
C LEU A 155 5.16 -12.66 2.10
N ALA A 156 5.38 -13.39 1.01
CA ALA A 156 6.62 -14.14 0.80
C ALA A 156 7.84 -13.20 0.74
N ALA A 157 7.72 -12.06 0.05
CA ALA A 157 8.77 -11.05 0.03
C ALA A 157 9.05 -10.46 1.42
N ALA A 158 8.01 -10.15 2.20
CA ALA A 158 8.14 -9.65 3.57
C ALA A 158 8.81 -10.68 4.48
N LEU A 159 8.42 -11.95 4.38
CA LEU A 159 9.06 -13.05 5.12
C LEU A 159 10.52 -13.22 4.73
N ALA A 160 10.85 -13.12 3.44
CA ALA A 160 12.24 -13.19 2.96
C ALA A 160 13.09 -12.04 3.53
N VAL A 161 12.57 -10.82 3.54
CA VAL A 161 13.24 -9.66 4.15
C VAL A 161 13.49 -9.90 5.65
N VAL A 162 12.51 -10.42 6.37
CA VAL A 162 12.67 -10.73 7.80
C VAL A 162 13.61 -11.91 8.02
N ALA A 163 13.58 -12.94 7.18
CA ALA A 163 14.47 -14.09 7.30
C ALA A 163 15.94 -13.71 7.06
N VAL A 164 16.21 -12.84 6.09
CA VAL A 164 17.57 -12.38 5.76
C VAL A 164 18.04 -11.27 6.71
N GLY A 165 17.16 -10.31 7.00
CA GLY A 165 17.47 -9.12 7.79
C GLY A 165 17.08 -9.20 9.26
N GLY A 166 16.46 -10.30 9.73
CA GLY A 166 15.86 -10.38 11.06
C GLY A 166 16.85 -10.15 12.21
N ARG A 167 18.08 -10.64 12.08
CA ARG A 167 19.13 -10.34 13.07
C ARG A 167 19.44 -8.85 13.14
N LEU A 168 19.56 -8.20 11.99
CA LEU A 168 19.84 -6.76 11.88
C LEU A 168 18.66 -5.93 12.44
N LEU A 169 17.42 -6.35 12.13
CA LEU A 169 16.20 -5.72 12.64
C LEU A 169 16.09 -5.83 14.15
N VAL A 170 16.38 -7.00 14.73
CA VAL A 170 16.38 -7.20 16.18
C VAL A 170 17.46 -6.34 16.85
N PHE A 171 18.69 -6.33 16.33
CA PHE A 171 19.73 -5.45 16.86
C PHE A 171 19.35 -3.98 16.79
N HIS A 172 18.78 -3.53 15.66
CA HIS A 172 18.33 -2.15 15.51
C HIS A 172 17.24 -1.76 16.52
N CYS A 173 16.30 -2.67 16.81
CA CYS A 173 15.19 -2.41 17.72
C CYS A 173 15.58 -2.46 19.21
N PHE A 174 16.55 -3.29 19.57
CA PHE A 174 16.89 -3.57 20.99
C PHE A 174 18.25 -3.02 21.43
N ASP A 175 19.17 -2.76 20.52
CA ASP A 175 20.52 -2.25 20.84
C ASP A 175 20.85 -1.00 19.98
N ALA A 176 20.20 0.11 20.31
CA ALA A 176 20.41 1.39 19.62
C ALA A 176 21.79 2.05 19.95
N VAL A 177 22.57 1.50 20.91
CA VAL A 177 23.83 2.05 21.39
C VAL A 177 25.04 1.29 20.82
N GLY A 178 24.84 0.08 20.34
CA GLY A 178 25.89 -0.79 19.78
C GLY A 178 26.06 -0.69 18.25
N TYR A 179 25.40 0.26 17.60
CA TYR A 179 25.40 0.42 16.14
C TYR A 179 26.14 1.67 15.69
#